data_9d17e129d3bbb7c4fd832406a77ff4b8
#
_entry.id   9d17e129d3bbb7c4fd832406a77ff4b8
#
_cell.length_a   1.000
_cell.length_b   1.000
_cell.length_c   1.000
_cell.angle_alpha   90.00
_cell.angle_beta   90.00
_cell.angle_gamma   90.00
#
_symmetry.space_group_name_H-M   'P 1'
#
loop_
_entity.id
_entity.type
_entity.pdbx_description
1 polymer ?
#
loop_
_entity_poly.entity_id
_entity_poly.type
_entity_poly.pdbx_seq_one_letter_code
_entity_poly.pdbx_strand_id
1 'polypeptide(L)'
;MFQFSQVVKVRNNQYDTNLYAKENILISTGKFIPDSSNECVVFIGDDKTQTYDVVKEWSDYGKKYLKQYSNLESTDDKLLMNASLILIDSKTVDCKENVITLEEMTKNGTTMVFLNTPSSREIKFSRRLKRLFGISKVREEEVEAKGFQVFEGFLLGGEAAYMPQKEEEEKYNDLQMNVPWYETGKGTKTYAVAMMDENEVKANEFPKLIWRNNYNGTFIYVVAADVINKETGMGFLSAIDYCAKDYSIYPVVNAQNFVLADYPIIVEENTDKIKEVYSMNAMSLSRDITWPVFVSIANRYNLKFTGFTNTGYNYTSVKKPDESYLKFYLQQFKEIDGEMGISLNTEDNTQLKNKITHDEEFLKGEGDYHYSASYAPDLDDNVLSVLDEDALLKDVHTLVSKADDSLRTVSYVEDTVTFQGITNIADEYTYSKELKHRSMLTAIGYSTTLIDMHKVLYPEKTEDEWQNFSKKVSANIHTFWARNREFEFTAVSESDTRVREFLNLKYSSIRADNVITLKSDCTNDAYYVLRTHGEKVVKVEGGDYSVMEEDAYLIHANKGITMIYLGDSEGVFKYDGLLK
;
A
#
# COMPACT_ATOMS: atom_id res chain seq x y z
N MET A 1 -2.71 -21.84 35.29
CA MET A 1 -2.81 -23.31 35.28
C MET A 1 -3.90 -23.82 34.32
N PHE A 2 -3.96 -23.22 33.07
CA PHE A 2 -5.02 -23.58 32.09
C PHE A 2 -4.49 -23.95 30.69
N GLN A 3 -3.17 -24.04 30.50
CA GLN A 3 -2.58 -24.29 29.19
C GLN A 3 -2.19 -25.76 28.90
N PHE A 4 -2.23 -26.62 29.88
CA PHE A 4 -1.77 -28.01 29.69
C PHE A 4 -2.82 -28.98 29.13
N SER A 5 -4.10 -28.62 29.08
CA SER A 5 -5.15 -29.54 28.62
C SER A 5 -5.31 -29.65 27.11
N GLN A 6 -4.82 -28.66 26.33
CA GLN A 6 -4.90 -28.72 24.87
C GLN A 6 -3.77 -29.53 24.23
N VAL A 7 -2.58 -29.50 24.80
CA VAL A 7 -1.41 -30.21 24.26
C VAL A 7 -1.57 -31.74 24.27
N VAL A 8 -2.36 -32.29 25.20
CA VAL A 8 -2.57 -33.74 25.29
C VAL A 8 -3.57 -34.26 24.25
N LYS A 9 -4.50 -33.43 23.78
CA LYS A 9 -5.46 -33.81 22.73
C LYS A 9 -4.86 -33.93 21.33
N VAL A 10 -3.77 -33.27 21.09
CA VAL A 10 -3.14 -33.15 19.77
C VAL A 10 -2.41 -34.43 19.32
N ARG A 11 -2.06 -35.33 20.23
CA ARG A 11 -1.32 -36.57 19.91
C ARG A 11 -2.08 -37.64 19.15
N ASN A 12 -3.41 -37.56 19.05
CA ASN A 12 -4.24 -38.65 18.48
C ASN A 12 -5.20 -38.22 17.36
N ASN A 13 -5.13 -36.99 16.88
CA ASN A 13 -5.98 -36.54 15.77
C ASN A 13 -5.25 -36.68 14.44
N GLN A 14 -5.90 -37.29 13.48
CA GLN A 14 -5.54 -37.20 12.08
C GLN A 14 -5.68 -35.72 11.68
N TYR A 15 -4.57 -35.05 11.36
CA TYR A 15 -4.58 -33.66 10.89
C TYR A 15 -5.14 -33.63 9.48
N ASP A 16 -6.18 -32.85 9.28
CA ASP A 16 -6.64 -32.49 7.96
C ASP A 16 -5.77 -31.35 7.43
N THR A 17 -4.83 -31.69 6.53
CA THR A 17 -3.88 -30.75 5.94
C THR A 17 -4.40 -30.13 4.64
N ASN A 18 -5.62 -30.45 4.21
CA ASN A 18 -6.28 -29.90 3.04
C ASN A 18 -6.81 -28.48 3.34
N LEU A 19 -5.92 -27.51 3.49
CA LEU A 19 -6.30 -26.12 3.77
C LEU A 19 -6.73 -25.36 2.53
N TYR A 20 -6.14 -25.67 1.38
CA TYR A 20 -6.42 -24.98 0.12
C TYR A 20 -6.58 -26.01 -0.99
N ALA A 21 -7.82 -26.21 -1.42
CA ALA A 21 -8.08 -26.95 -2.65
C ALA A 21 -7.51 -26.18 -3.84
N LYS A 22 -6.97 -26.89 -4.83
CA LYS A 22 -6.50 -26.33 -6.11
C LYS A 22 -7.61 -25.63 -6.94
N GLU A 23 -8.68 -25.20 -6.30
CA GLU A 23 -9.85 -24.66 -6.99
C GLU A 23 -9.56 -23.23 -7.44
N ASN A 24 -9.36 -23.11 -8.76
CA ASN A 24 -9.47 -21.86 -9.51
C ASN A 24 -8.37 -20.82 -9.34
N ILE A 25 -7.11 -21.23 -9.38
CA ILE A 25 -6.05 -20.26 -9.63
C ILE A 25 -6.22 -19.76 -11.06
N LEU A 26 -6.62 -18.51 -11.19
CA LEU A 26 -6.67 -17.83 -12.48
C LEU A 26 -5.25 -17.67 -13.00
N ILE A 27 -4.82 -18.61 -13.85
CA ILE A 27 -3.58 -18.45 -14.59
C ILE A 27 -3.87 -17.39 -15.67
N SER A 28 -3.56 -16.15 -15.36
CA SER A 28 -3.59 -15.09 -16.36
C SER A 28 -2.17 -14.60 -16.58
N THR A 29 -1.70 -14.70 -17.79
CA THR A 29 -0.47 -14.07 -18.25
C THR A 29 -0.74 -12.58 -18.38
N GLY A 30 -0.42 -11.83 -17.32
CA GLY A 30 -0.79 -10.41 -17.23
C GLY A 30 0.25 -9.48 -17.84
N LYS A 31 0.16 -9.21 -19.13
CA LYS A 31 0.68 -7.92 -19.62
C LYS A 31 -0.43 -6.90 -19.49
N PHE A 32 -0.27 -5.92 -18.59
CA PHE A 32 -1.14 -4.75 -18.56
C PHE A 32 -1.09 -4.05 -19.92
N ILE A 33 -2.24 -3.96 -20.62
CA ILE A 33 -2.38 -3.21 -21.85
C ILE A 33 -3.31 -2.04 -21.52
N PRO A 34 -2.78 -0.78 -21.51
CA PRO A 34 -3.62 0.40 -21.33
C PRO A 34 -4.66 0.46 -22.45
N ASP A 35 -5.92 0.61 -22.11
CA ASP A 35 -6.99 0.83 -23.07
C ASP A 35 -7.19 2.33 -23.26
N SER A 36 -7.12 2.80 -24.51
CA SER A 36 -7.36 4.21 -24.87
C SER A 36 -8.82 4.65 -24.67
N SER A 37 -9.72 3.74 -24.34
CA SER A 37 -11.10 4.06 -23.92
C SER A 37 -11.19 4.52 -22.47
N ASN A 38 -10.13 4.34 -21.69
CA ASN A 38 -10.09 4.75 -20.28
C ASN A 38 -9.86 6.25 -20.13
N GLU A 39 -10.05 6.72 -18.91
CA GLU A 39 -9.79 8.09 -18.51
C GLU A 39 -8.36 8.50 -18.87
N CYS A 40 -8.22 9.61 -19.62
CA CYS A 40 -6.93 10.07 -20.12
C CYS A 40 -6.27 11.00 -19.10
N VAL A 41 -5.02 10.72 -18.76
CA VAL A 41 -4.13 11.58 -17.98
C VAL A 41 -2.96 11.99 -18.86
N VAL A 42 -2.61 13.27 -18.86
CA VAL A 42 -1.46 13.80 -19.59
C VAL A 42 -0.35 14.12 -18.59
N PHE A 43 0.85 13.61 -18.83
CA PHE A 43 2.07 14.01 -18.11
C PHE A 43 2.96 14.85 -19.03
N ILE A 44 3.41 16.00 -18.53
CA ILE A 44 4.34 16.88 -19.22
C ILE A 44 5.62 16.99 -18.39
N GLY A 45 6.70 16.43 -18.92
CA GLY A 45 7.98 16.32 -18.25
C GLY A 45 8.85 15.20 -18.83
N ASP A 46 10.03 15.01 -18.25
CA ASP A 46 10.98 13.95 -18.64
C ASP A 46 10.51 12.59 -18.14
N ASP A 47 10.45 11.60 -19.04
CA ASP A 47 10.02 10.21 -18.77
C ASP A 47 11.08 9.35 -18.07
N LYS A 48 12.23 9.94 -17.73
CA LYS A 48 13.32 9.27 -16.99
C LYS A 48 13.38 9.66 -15.51
N THR A 49 12.38 10.38 -15.03
CA THR A 49 12.33 10.84 -13.64
C THR A 49 11.56 9.87 -12.75
N GLN A 50 11.96 9.79 -11.48
CA GLN A 50 11.20 9.04 -10.47
C GLN A 50 9.73 9.51 -10.38
N THR A 51 9.48 10.81 -10.59
CA THR A 51 8.14 11.38 -10.63
C THR A 51 7.29 10.75 -11.73
N TYR A 52 7.89 10.55 -12.93
CA TYR A 52 7.20 9.87 -14.04
C TYR A 52 6.90 8.39 -13.71
N ASP A 53 7.85 7.68 -13.11
CA ASP A 53 7.64 6.27 -12.72
C ASP A 53 6.45 6.13 -11.77
N VAL A 54 6.34 7.02 -10.78
CA VAL A 54 5.21 7.06 -9.84
C VAL A 54 3.89 7.38 -10.54
N VAL A 55 3.88 8.36 -11.44
CA VAL A 55 2.69 8.72 -12.24
C VAL A 55 2.26 7.55 -13.12
N LYS A 56 3.22 6.87 -13.74
CA LYS A 56 2.96 5.70 -14.58
C LYS A 56 2.38 4.55 -13.77
N GLU A 57 2.97 4.21 -12.63
CA GLU A 57 2.48 3.15 -11.75
C GLU A 57 1.06 3.46 -11.25
N TRP A 58 0.81 4.67 -10.78
CA TRP A 58 -0.52 5.12 -10.37
C TRP A 58 -1.54 5.07 -11.51
N SER A 59 -1.15 5.48 -12.71
CA SER A 59 -2.03 5.42 -13.89
C SER A 59 -2.36 3.98 -14.29
N ASP A 60 -1.36 3.10 -14.27
CA ASP A 60 -1.53 1.68 -14.62
C ASP A 60 -2.45 0.97 -13.62
N TYR A 61 -2.27 1.19 -12.30
CA TYR A 61 -3.15 0.63 -11.28
C TYR A 61 -4.57 1.20 -11.36
N GLY A 62 -4.70 2.50 -11.60
CA GLY A 62 -5.99 3.16 -11.80
C GLY A 62 -6.64 2.86 -13.16
N LYS A 63 -6.01 2.03 -14.02
CA LYS A 63 -6.47 1.71 -15.38
C LYS A 63 -6.69 2.94 -16.25
N LYS A 64 -5.86 3.97 -16.08
CA LYS A 64 -5.91 5.23 -16.81
C LYS A 64 -5.02 5.17 -18.05
N TYR A 65 -5.42 5.86 -19.11
CA TYR A 65 -4.58 6.04 -20.29
C TYR A 65 -3.61 7.20 -20.03
N LEU A 66 -2.32 6.90 -19.85
CA LEU A 66 -1.29 7.90 -19.66
C LEU A 66 -0.65 8.30 -21.00
N LYS A 67 -0.69 9.60 -21.31
CA LYS A 67 0.05 10.18 -22.43
C LYS A 67 1.14 11.09 -21.92
N GLN A 68 2.39 10.82 -22.30
CA GLN A 68 3.55 11.64 -21.92
C GLN A 68 3.95 12.57 -23.07
N TYR A 69 4.35 13.79 -22.70
CA TYR A 69 5.01 14.78 -23.53
C TYR A 69 6.25 15.33 -22.83
N SER A 70 7.36 15.46 -23.56
CA SER A 70 8.62 15.95 -22.97
C SER A 70 8.63 17.46 -22.71
N ASN A 71 7.78 18.23 -23.42
CA ASN A 71 7.65 19.68 -23.27
C ASN A 71 6.25 20.16 -23.69
N LEU A 72 5.94 21.41 -23.41
CA LEU A 72 4.64 22.03 -23.72
C LEU A 72 4.41 22.24 -25.22
N GLU A 73 5.46 22.45 -26.01
CA GLU A 73 5.34 22.70 -27.44
C GLU A 73 4.91 21.47 -28.24
N SER A 74 5.21 20.29 -27.72
CA SER A 74 4.85 19.00 -28.35
C SER A 74 3.45 18.51 -28.03
N THR A 75 2.68 19.24 -27.21
CA THR A 75 1.36 18.82 -26.74
C THR A 75 0.29 18.91 -27.83
N ASP A 76 -0.69 18.00 -27.77
CA ASP A 76 -1.87 18.02 -28.65
C ASP A 76 -3.04 18.67 -27.89
N ASP A 77 -3.50 19.83 -28.37
CA ASP A 77 -4.58 20.60 -27.76
C ASP A 77 -5.88 19.78 -27.62
N LYS A 78 -6.22 18.93 -28.59
CA LYS A 78 -7.42 18.09 -28.51
C LYS A 78 -7.31 17.08 -27.38
N LEU A 79 -6.12 16.51 -27.17
CA LEU A 79 -5.89 15.57 -26.11
C LEU A 79 -5.90 16.26 -24.73
N LEU A 80 -5.31 17.46 -24.63
CA LEU A 80 -5.35 18.26 -23.41
C LEU A 80 -6.77 18.63 -22.99
N MET A 81 -7.63 18.98 -23.95
CA MET A 81 -9.05 19.32 -23.68
C MET A 81 -9.87 18.12 -23.20
N ASN A 82 -9.48 16.90 -23.57
CA ASN A 82 -10.18 15.66 -23.19
C ASN A 82 -9.53 14.93 -22.01
N ALA A 83 -8.39 15.43 -21.50
CA ALA A 83 -7.73 14.85 -20.36
C ALA A 83 -8.52 15.12 -19.08
N SER A 84 -8.55 14.14 -18.17
CA SER A 84 -9.10 14.31 -16.82
C SER A 84 -8.18 15.15 -15.94
N LEU A 85 -6.87 14.95 -16.09
CA LEU A 85 -5.81 15.68 -15.40
C LEU A 85 -4.64 15.97 -16.34
N ILE A 86 -4.01 17.12 -16.17
CA ILE A 86 -2.72 17.46 -16.76
C ILE A 86 -1.72 17.57 -15.62
N LEU A 87 -0.76 16.64 -15.57
CA LEU A 87 0.30 16.56 -14.55
C LEU A 87 1.57 17.19 -15.12
N ILE A 88 2.15 18.16 -14.41
CA ILE A 88 3.32 18.93 -14.87
C ILE A 88 4.47 18.76 -13.88
N ASP A 89 5.60 18.27 -14.37
CA ASP A 89 6.84 18.21 -13.61
C ASP A 89 7.66 19.49 -13.80
N SER A 90 7.54 20.45 -12.87
CA SER A 90 8.24 21.73 -12.93
C SER A 90 9.75 21.63 -12.73
N LYS A 91 10.29 20.45 -12.35
CA LYS A 91 11.75 20.21 -12.29
C LYS A 91 12.34 20.04 -13.69
N THR A 92 11.51 19.59 -14.65
CA THR A 92 11.94 19.31 -16.04
C THR A 92 11.31 20.26 -17.05
N VAL A 93 10.19 20.92 -16.70
CA VAL A 93 9.51 21.93 -17.52
C VAL A 93 9.81 23.33 -17.00
N ASP A 94 10.41 24.19 -17.81
CA ASP A 94 10.62 25.61 -17.44
C ASP A 94 9.29 26.37 -17.42
N CYS A 95 8.66 26.37 -16.23
CA CYS A 95 7.39 27.06 -16.03
C CYS A 95 7.48 28.57 -16.15
N LYS A 96 8.65 29.19 -15.96
CA LYS A 96 8.83 30.63 -16.04
C LYS A 96 8.85 31.09 -17.48
N GLU A 97 9.61 30.43 -18.36
CA GLU A 97 9.62 30.72 -19.80
C GLU A 97 8.26 30.40 -20.43
N ASN A 98 7.63 29.33 -20.03
CA ASN A 98 6.37 28.83 -20.58
C ASN A 98 5.11 29.37 -19.88
N VAL A 99 5.22 30.36 -19.00
CA VAL A 99 4.07 30.81 -18.18
C VAL A 99 2.88 31.30 -19.01
N ILE A 100 3.10 31.84 -20.19
CA ILE A 100 2.02 32.32 -21.09
C ILE A 100 1.25 31.11 -21.62
N THR A 101 1.93 30.08 -22.08
CA THR A 101 1.34 28.83 -22.57
C THR A 101 0.55 28.14 -21.47
N LEU A 102 1.12 28.08 -20.25
CA LEU A 102 0.43 27.52 -19.08
C LEU A 102 -0.86 28.31 -18.73
N GLU A 103 -0.82 29.65 -18.78
CA GLU A 103 -2.02 30.49 -18.60
C GLU A 103 -3.05 30.24 -19.73
N GLU A 104 -2.62 29.98 -20.95
CA GLU A 104 -3.53 29.65 -22.05
C GLU A 104 -4.18 28.28 -21.90
N MET A 105 -3.42 27.28 -21.46
CA MET A 105 -3.97 25.94 -21.16
C MET A 105 -5.10 25.98 -20.13
N THR A 106 -5.08 26.93 -19.17
CA THR A 106 -6.17 27.06 -18.20
C THR A 106 -7.51 27.43 -18.85
N LYS A 107 -7.51 27.98 -20.06
CA LYS A 107 -8.77 28.31 -20.78
C LYS A 107 -9.54 27.08 -21.23
N ASN A 108 -8.89 25.93 -21.28
CA ASN A 108 -9.50 24.65 -21.67
C ASN A 108 -10.36 24.03 -20.57
N GLY A 109 -10.28 24.53 -19.32
CA GLY A 109 -11.06 24.03 -18.19
C GLY A 109 -10.52 22.74 -17.56
N THR A 110 -9.49 22.10 -18.16
CA THR A 110 -8.90 20.87 -17.65
C THR A 110 -8.05 21.15 -16.40
N THR A 111 -8.26 20.41 -15.34
CA THR A 111 -7.50 20.54 -14.09
C THR A 111 -6.01 20.29 -14.32
N MET A 112 -5.18 21.19 -13.84
CA MET A 112 -3.73 21.11 -13.92
C MET A 112 -3.13 20.82 -12.53
N VAL A 113 -2.14 19.96 -12.47
CA VAL A 113 -1.44 19.57 -11.23
C VAL A 113 0.06 19.78 -11.43
N PHE A 114 0.62 20.70 -10.67
CA PHE A 114 2.07 20.86 -10.60
C PHE A 114 2.61 19.93 -9.51
N LEU A 115 3.29 18.86 -9.94
CA LEU A 115 3.80 17.79 -9.07
C LEU A 115 4.94 18.24 -8.15
N ASN A 116 5.51 19.37 -8.47
CA ASN A 116 6.49 20.13 -7.69
C ASN A 116 6.44 21.61 -8.14
N THR A 117 7.10 22.49 -7.41
CA THR A 117 7.15 23.91 -7.76
C THR A 117 8.48 24.27 -8.43
N PRO A 118 8.49 25.26 -9.36
CA PRO A 118 9.72 25.96 -9.72
C PRO A 118 10.42 26.53 -8.49
N SER A 119 11.67 26.97 -8.63
CA SER A 119 12.39 27.55 -7.50
C SER A 119 11.61 28.72 -6.86
N SER A 120 11.67 28.83 -5.54
CA SER A 120 11.01 29.92 -4.80
C SER A 120 11.43 31.30 -5.28
N ARG A 121 12.68 31.42 -5.75
CA ARG A 121 13.22 32.66 -6.35
C ARG A 121 12.52 33.01 -7.66
N GLU A 122 12.28 32.04 -8.54
CA GLU A 122 11.55 32.28 -9.80
C GLU A 122 10.12 32.71 -9.53
N ILE A 123 9.43 32.02 -8.60
CA ILE A 123 8.09 32.40 -8.18
C ILE A 123 8.07 33.81 -7.58
N LYS A 124 9.03 34.14 -6.70
CA LYS A 124 9.15 35.45 -6.04
C LYS A 124 9.16 36.61 -7.04
N PHE A 125 9.87 36.45 -8.12
CA PHE A 125 10.05 37.50 -9.15
C PHE A 125 9.06 37.41 -10.32
N SER A 126 8.27 36.34 -10.45
CA SER A 126 7.25 36.19 -11.49
C SER A 126 5.85 36.50 -10.97
N ARG A 127 5.27 37.65 -11.35
CA ARG A 127 3.89 37.98 -11.01
C ARG A 127 2.88 37.00 -11.63
N ARG A 128 3.18 36.44 -12.81
CA ARG A 128 2.32 35.48 -13.51
C ARG A 128 2.31 34.12 -12.79
N LEU A 129 3.49 33.57 -12.44
CA LEU A 129 3.57 32.33 -11.68
C LEU A 129 2.86 32.43 -10.32
N LYS A 130 3.07 33.54 -9.61
CA LYS A 130 2.34 33.77 -8.34
C LYS A 130 0.83 33.72 -8.53
N ARG A 131 0.31 34.37 -9.58
CA ARG A 131 -1.14 34.32 -9.86
C ARG A 131 -1.62 32.93 -10.25
N LEU A 132 -0.88 32.23 -11.12
CA LEU A 132 -1.20 30.87 -11.54
C LEU A 132 -1.28 29.92 -10.34
N PHE A 133 -0.30 29.97 -9.46
CA PHE A 133 -0.24 29.13 -8.26
C PHE A 133 -1.09 29.64 -7.08
N GLY A 134 -1.68 30.82 -7.18
CA GLY A 134 -2.45 31.43 -6.09
C GLY A 134 -1.59 31.90 -4.91
N ILE A 135 -0.30 32.18 -5.16
CA ILE A 135 0.65 32.66 -4.15
C ILE A 135 0.57 34.19 -4.07
N SER A 136 0.25 34.72 -2.90
CA SER A 136 0.24 36.16 -2.62
C SER A 136 1.64 36.70 -2.34
N LYS A 137 2.43 35.92 -1.56
CA LYS A 137 3.78 36.31 -1.16
C LYS A 137 4.66 35.07 -0.94
N VAL A 138 5.93 35.17 -1.29
CA VAL A 138 6.99 34.25 -0.86
C VAL A 138 7.57 34.84 0.42
N ARG A 139 7.29 34.22 1.57
CA ARG A 139 7.76 34.69 2.87
C ARG A 139 9.23 34.37 3.03
N GLU A 140 9.57 33.09 2.80
CA GLU A 140 10.95 32.61 2.79
C GLU A 140 11.16 31.65 1.61
N GLU A 141 12.38 31.61 1.07
CA GLU A 141 12.71 30.72 -0.04
C GLU A 141 12.84 29.27 0.45
N GLU A 142 13.26 29.10 1.69
CA GLU A 142 13.40 27.80 2.35
C GLU A 142 13.30 27.98 3.88
N VAL A 143 12.56 27.09 4.55
CA VAL A 143 12.43 27.03 6.00
C VAL A 143 12.39 25.56 6.45
N GLU A 144 13.01 25.28 7.58
CA GLU A 144 12.99 23.95 8.20
C GLU A 144 11.63 23.71 8.89
N ALA A 145 10.94 22.67 8.45
CA ALA A 145 9.70 22.20 9.06
C ALA A 145 9.97 21.04 10.01
N LYS A 146 9.27 21.00 11.13
CA LYS A 146 9.41 19.96 12.17
C LYS A 146 8.50 18.76 11.94
N GLY A 147 7.54 18.85 11.03
CA GLY A 147 6.58 17.80 10.78
C GLY A 147 5.66 18.10 9.59
N PHE A 148 4.68 17.24 9.43
CA PHE A 148 3.77 17.22 8.30
C PHE A 148 2.33 16.99 8.78
N GLN A 149 1.36 17.75 8.26
CA GLN A 149 -0.05 17.55 8.53
C GLN A 149 -0.84 17.40 7.24
N VAL A 150 -1.66 16.36 7.18
CA VAL A 150 -2.67 16.13 6.12
C VAL A 150 -4.04 16.38 6.70
N PHE A 151 -4.82 17.24 6.05
CA PHE A 151 -6.19 17.54 6.50
C PHE A 151 -7.17 16.42 6.13
N GLU A 152 -8.27 16.38 6.89
CA GLU A 152 -9.38 15.44 6.69
C GLU A 152 -9.92 15.47 5.26
N GLY A 153 -10.36 14.30 4.77
CA GLY A 153 -10.95 14.16 3.44
C GLY A 153 -9.94 14.19 2.28
N PHE A 154 -8.64 14.21 2.55
CA PHE A 154 -7.61 14.14 1.50
C PHE A 154 -7.11 12.70 1.31
N LEU A 155 -6.27 12.17 2.20
CA LEU A 155 -5.97 10.73 2.22
C LEU A 155 -7.03 9.97 3.02
N LEU A 156 -7.20 8.68 2.77
CA LEU A 156 -7.99 7.81 3.64
C LEU A 156 -7.35 7.71 5.03
N GLY A 157 -8.16 7.46 6.07
CA GLY A 157 -7.74 7.39 7.47
C GLY A 157 -7.86 8.73 8.22
N GLY A 158 -8.56 9.72 7.62
CA GLY A 158 -8.88 11.00 8.26
C GLY A 158 -7.70 11.98 8.35
N GLU A 159 -7.78 12.96 9.25
CA GLU A 159 -6.71 13.92 9.52
C GLU A 159 -5.52 13.25 10.21
N ALA A 160 -4.30 13.63 9.84
CA ALA A 160 -3.08 13.19 10.51
C ALA A 160 -2.07 14.31 10.66
N ALA A 161 -1.52 14.42 11.85
CA ALA A 161 -0.44 15.33 12.19
C ALA A 161 0.79 14.54 12.66
N TYR A 162 1.85 14.62 11.92
CA TYR A 162 3.12 13.94 12.14
C TYR A 162 4.15 14.92 12.68
N MET A 163 4.03 15.24 13.94
CA MET A 163 4.95 16.09 14.70
C MET A 163 4.99 15.61 16.14
N PRO A 164 6.17 15.44 16.75
CA PRO A 164 6.30 15.04 18.14
C PRO A 164 5.58 16.02 19.08
N GLN A 165 4.70 15.49 19.91
CA GLN A 165 4.04 16.26 20.97
C GLN A 165 4.76 16.13 22.31
N LYS A 166 5.67 15.13 22.42
CA LYS A 166 6.46 14.81 23.60
C LYS A 166 7.86 14.39 23.17
N GLU A 167 8.84 14.62 24.04
CA GLU A 167 10.24 14.25 23.80
C GLU A 167 10.41 12.76 23.44
N GLU A 168 9.59 11.87 24.01
CA GLU A 168 9.63 10.43 23.75
C GLU A 168 9.22 10.07 22.31
N GLU A 169 8.51 10.96 21.61
CA GLU A 169 8.04 10.78 20.23
C GLU A 169 9.07 11.26 19.19
N GLU A 170 10.08 12.02 19.60
CA GLU A 170 11.15 12.53 18.71
C GLU A 170 11.85 11.41 17.93
N LYS A 171 11.98 10.22 18.52
CA LYS A 171 12.56 9.03 17.88
C LYS A 171 11.76 8.52 16.67
N TYR A 172 10.50 8.93 16.52
CA TYR A 172 9.64 8.55 15.40
C TYR A 172 9.64 9.59 14.28
N ASN A 173 10.19 10.77 14.55
CA ASN A 173 10.16 11.90 13.65
C ASN A 173 11.27 11.84 12.60
N ASP A 174 10.90 11.40 11.41
CA ASP A 174 11.73 11.37 10.21
C ASP A 174 11.11 12.18 9.05
N LEU A 175 10.11 13.02 9.35
CA LEU A 175 9.45 13.92 8.40
C LEU A 175 9.89 15.38 8.55
N GLN A 176 11.06 15.63 9.11
CA GLN A 176 11.68 16.95 9.05
C GLN A 176 12.10 17.25 7.62
N MET A 177 11.74 18.42 7.11
CA MET A 177 12.00 18.78 5.72
C MET A 177 12.23 20.27 5.54
N ASN A 178 13.03 20.60 4.54
CA ASN A 178 13.15 21.98 4.08
C ASN A 178 12.10 22.26 3.02
N VAL A 179 11.29 23.29 3.23
CA VAL A 179 10.20 23.66 2.34
C VAL A 179 10.13 25.15 2.10
N PRO A 180 9.62 25.60 0.94
CA PRO A 180 9.35 27.01 0.72
C PRO A 180 8.17 27.49 1.55
N TRP A 181 8.24 28.71 2.05
CA TRP A 181 7.14 29.32 2.78
C TRP A 181 6.34 30.28 1.91
N TYR A 182 5.22 29.80 1.42
CA TYR A 182 4.30 30.58 0.62
C TYR A 182 3.08 31.02 1.44
N GLU A 183 2.73 32.29 1.34
CA GLU A 183 1.41 32.78 1.72
C GLU A 183 0.49 32.68 0.49
N THR A 184 -0.63 31.97 0.62
CA THR A 184 -1.59 31.80 -0.46
C THR A 184 -2.66 32.91 -0.44
N GLY A 185 -3.27 33.16 -1.59
CA GLY A 185 -4.32 34.17 -1.74
C GLY A 185 -5.68 33.67 -1.24
N LYS A 186 -6.65 34.59 -1.18
CA LYS A 186 -8.06 34.25 -0.92
C LYS A 186 -8.58 33.34 -2.05
N GLY A 187 -9.34 32.30 -1.67
CA GLY A 187 -9.92 31.35 -2.62
C GLY A 187 -9.06 30.10 -2.88
N THR A 188 -7.88 30.00 -2.27
CA THR A 188 -7.13 28.73 -2.25
C THR A 188 -7.68 27.79 -1.17
N LYS A 189 -7.68 26.49 -1.46
CA LYS A 189 -7.96 25.42 -0.49
C LYS A 189 -6.69 24.65 -0.21
N THR A 190 -6.32 24.49 1.06
CA THR A 190 -5.13 23.76 1.50
C THR A 190 -5.49 22.34 1.91
N TYR A 191 -4.65 21.37 1.56
CA TYR A 191 -4.81 19.94 1.86
C TYR A 191 -3.71 19.39 2.75
N ALA A 192 -2.51 20.01 2.72
CA ALA A 192 -1.41 19.65 3.60
C ALA A 192 -0.55 20.87 3.93
N VAL A 193 0.03 20.86 5.13
CA VAL A 193 0.93 21.90 5.62
C VAL A 193 2.17 21.30 6.26
N ALA A 194 3.28 22.04 6.23
CA ALA A 194 4.45 21.76 7.03
C ALA A 194 4.23 22.30 8.44
N MET A 195 4.41 21.48 9.44
CA MET A 195 4.23 21.87 10.84
C MET A 195 5.49 22.55 11.37
N MET A 196 5.29 23.63 12.11
CA MET A 196 6.32 24.40 12.78
C MET A 196 6.00 24.50 14.28
N ASP A 197 6.92 25.03 15.06
CA ASP A 197 6.66 25.28 16.48
C ASP A 197 5.54 26.31 16.64
N GLU A 198 4.43 25.92 17.28
CA GLU A 198 3.27 26.79 17.50
C GLU A 198 3.57 27.97 18.44
N ASN A 199 4.64 27.91 19.21
CA ASN A 199 5.12 29.04 20.00
C ASN A 199 5.77 30.14 19.14
N GLU A 200 6.23 29.77 17.93
CA GLU A 200 6.89 30.69 17.00
C GLU A 200 5.95 31.12 15.87
N VAL A 201 5.11 30.22 15.39
CA VAL A 201 4.25 30.42 14.22
C VAL A 201 2.84 29.87 14.49
N LYS A 202 1.82 30.66 14.20
CA LYS A 202 0.42 30.19 14.34
C LYS A 202 0.12 29.11 13.31
N ALA A 203 -0.66 28.10 13.67
CA ALA A 203 -1.01 26.95 12.82
C ALA A 203 -1.63 27.37 11.46
N ASN A 204 -2.45 28.43 11.42
CA ASN A 204 -3.03 28.93 10.18
C ASN A 204 -2.02 29.60 9.23
N GLU A 205 -0.82 29.93 9.71
CA GLU A 205 0.27 30.53 8.95
C GLU A 205 1.30 29.49 8.47
N PHE A 206 1.20 28.23 8.89
CA PHE A 206 2.13 27.17 8.49
C PHE A 206 2.35 27.10 6.97
N PRO A 207 3.58 26.81 6.51
CA PRO A 207 3.89 26.68 5.10
C PRO A 207 2.94 25.69 4.41
N LYS A 208 2.34 26.09 3.29
CA LYS A 208 1.41 25.23 2.54
C LYS A 208 2.23 24.28 1.67
N LEU A 209 1.92 22.99 1.74
CA LEU A 209 2.61 21.95 0.97
C LEU A 209 1.79 21.46 -0.20
N ILE A 210 0.46 21.32 -0.01
CA ILE A 210 -0.46 20.94 -1.08
C ILE A 210 -1.67 21.84 -0.98
N TRP A 211 -1.98 22.53 -2.07
CA TRP A 211 -3.16 23.38 -2.15
C TRP A 211 -3.72 23.43 -3.56
N ARG A 212 -4.96 23.91 -3.66
CA ARG A 212 -5.67 24.19 -4.91
C ARG A 212 -5.93 25.69 -5.05
N ASN A 213 -5.60 26.24 -6.20
CA ASN A 213 -6.00 27.56 -6.65
C ASN A 213 -7.08 27.45 -7.72
N ASN A 214 -7.93 28.45 -7.86
CA ASN A 214 -8.82 28.61 -9.01
C ASN A 214 -8.28 29.74 -9.88
N TYR A 215 -7.91 29.41 -11.11
CA TYR A 215 -7.39 30.37 -12.08
C TYR A 215 -8.18 30.27 -13.38
N ASN A 216 -8.85 31.35 -13.78
CA ASN A 216 -9.73 31.40 -14.96
C ASN A 216 -10.85 30.34 -15.00
N GLY A 217 -11.34 29.89 -13.85
CA GLY A 217 -12.34 28.82 -13.76
C GLY A 217 -11.76 27.41 -13.77
N THR A 218 -10.43 27.27 -13.89
CA THR A 218 -9.73 26.00 -13.86
C THR A 218 -9.06 25.77 -12.49
N PHE A 219 -9.11 24.55 -12.00
CA PHE A 219 -8.40 24.17 -10.79
C PHE A 219 -6.93 23.90 -11.07
N ILE A 220 -6.08 24.55 -10.29
CA ILE A 220 -4.63 24.41 -10.33
C ILE A 220 -4.19 23.84 -8.98
N TYR A 221 -3.77 22.57 -8.96
CA TYR A 221 -3.17 21.96 -7.78
C TYR A 221 -1.68 22.18 -7.79
N VAL A 222 -1.13 22.48 -6.63
CA VAL A 222 0.30 22.75 -6.45
C VAL A 222 0.82 21.91 -5.32
N VAL A 223 1.88 21.14 -5.57
CA VAL A 223 2.62 20.36 -4.59
C VAL A 223 3.97 21.03 -4.37
N ALA A 224 4.24 21.53 -3.17
CA ALA A 224 5.45 22.27 -2.82
C ALA A 224 6.42 21.47 -1.94
N ALA A 225 6.17 20.18 -1.75
CA ALA A 225 7.02 19.25 -1.02
C ALA A 225 7.32 18.01 -1.86
N ASP A 226 8.39 17.29 -1.52
CA ASP A 226 8.79 16.07 -2.24
C ASP A 226 7.98 14.85 -1.76
N VAL A 227 6.66 14.91 -1.94
CA VAL A 227 5.72 13.84 -1.56
C VAL A 227 5.24 13.00 -2.75
N ILE A 228 5.55 13.41 -3.99
CA ILE A 228 5.30 12.62 -5.20
C ILE A 228 6.54 11.77 -5.50
N ASN A 229 6.80 10.84 -4.61
CA ASN A 229 7.91 9.89 -4.65
C ASN A 229 7.37 8.45 -4.57
N LYS A 230 8.24 7.44 -4.64
CA LYS A 230 7.86 6.02 -4.64
C LYS A 230 7.06 5.57 -3.41
N GLU A 231 7.26 6.23 -2.27
CA GLU A 231 6.64 5.82 -1.01
C GLU A 231 5.23 6.39 -0.84
N THR A 232 5.03 7.63 -1.24
CA THR A 232 3.78 8.35 -0.92
C THR A 232 3.03 8.86 -2.14
N GLY A 233 3.68 8.95 -3.30
CA GLY A 233 3.15 9.66 -4.46
C GLY A 233 1.86 9.10 -5.00
N MET A 234 1.66 7.79 -5.04
CA MET A 234 0.42 7.20 -5.56
C MET A 234 -0.81 7.60 -4.74
N GLY A 235 -0.71 7.60 -3.41
CA GLY A 235 -1.84 8.03 -2.56
C GLY A 235 -2.15 9.51 -2.70
N PHE A 236 -1.12 10.35 -2.80
CA PHE A 236 -1.32 11.79 -3.03
C PHE A 236 -1.92 12.07 -4.41
N LEU A 237 -1.52 11.34 -5.45
CA LEU A 237 -2.13 11.45 -6.78
C LEU A 237 -3.60 11.01 -6.76
N SER A 238 -3.92 9.90 -6.08
CA SER A 238 -5.32 9.45 -5.91
C SER A 238 -6.17 10.48 -5.15
N ALA A 239 -5.61 11.10 -4.11
CA ALA A 239 -6.27 12.16 -3.36
C ALA A 239 -6.51 13.43 -4.19
N ILE A 240 -5.53 13.84 -5.00
CA ILE A 240 -5.66 14.98 -5.91
C ILE A 240 -6.69 14.67 -7.00
N ASP A 241 -6.66 13.48 -7.59
CA ASP A 241 -7.64 13.03 -8.59
C ASP A 241 -9.07 13.07 -8.05
N TYR A 242 -9.28 12.58 -6.83
CA TYR A 242 -10.56 12.69 -6.13
C TYR A 242 -10.99 14.15 -5.94
N CYS A 243 -10.10 14.99 -5.41
CA CYS A 243 -10.42 16.40 -5.15
C CYS A 243 -10.67 17.23 -6.43
N ALA A 244 -10.24 16.72 -7.58
CA ALA A 244 -10.38 17.38 -8.89
C ALA A 244 -11.70 17.06 -9.59
N LYS A 245 -12.48 16.09 -9.11
CA LYS A 245 -13.69 15.55 -9.73
C LYS A 245 -14.89 15.66 -8.81
N ASP A 246 -16.08 15.51 -9.36
CA ASP A 246 -17.33 15.44 -8.57
C ASP A 246 -17.44 14.15 -7.77
N TYR A 247 -16.87 13.06 -8.27
CA TYR A 247 -16.68 11.79 -7.59
C TYR A 247 -15.47 11.08 -8.18
N SER A 248 -14.89 10.15 -7.43
CA SER A 248 -13.82 9.28 -7.93
C SER A 248 -14.16 7.84 -7.58
N ILE A 249 -14.04 6.94 -8.56
CA ILE A 249 -14.13 5.49 -8.36
C ILE A 249 -12.94 4.82 -9.05
N TYR A 250 -12.20 4.01 -8.30
CA TYR A 250 -10.99 3.36 -8.79
C TYR A 250 -10.81 1.99 -8.14
N PRO A 251 -10.17 1.02 -8.85
CA PRO A 251 -10.00 -0.33 -8.34
C PRO A 251 -8.97 -0.36 -7.21
N VAL A 252 -9.17 -1.29 -6.29
CA VAL A 252 -8.25 -1.59 -5.17
C VAL A 252 -8.14 -3.09 -4.96
N VAL A 253 -7.05 -3.53 -4.33
CA VAL A 253 -6.84 -4.95 -3.99
C VAL A 253 -7.74 -5.40 -2.85
N ASN A 254 -7.98 -4.53 -1.88
CA ASN A 254 -8.70 -4.84 -0.63
C ASN A 254 -8.03 -5.97 0.16
N ALA A 255 -6.73 -5.85 0.43
CA ALA A 255 -5.97 -6.86 1.17
C ALA A 255 -4.93 -6.25 2.10
N GLN A 256 -4.91 -6.72 3.34
CA GLN A 256 -3.88 -6.40 4.32
C GLN A 256 -3.32 -7.70 4.89
N ASN A 257 -2.09 -8.03 4.52
CA ASN A 257 -1.42 -9.26 4.93
C ASN A 257 -0.54 -9.04 6.16
N PHE A 258 -0.51 -10.03 7.05
CA PHE A 258 0.47 -10.13 8.13
C PHE A 258 1.26 -11.41 7.94
N VAL A 259 2.56 -11.28 7.69
CA VAL A 259 3.42 -12.41 7.35
C VAL A 259 4.50 -12.63 8.41
N LEU A 260 4.72 -13.88 8.77
CA LEU A 260 5.73 -14.34 9.72
C LEU A 260 6.87 -14.99 8.94
N ALA A 261 8.00 -14.29 8.77
CA ALA A 261 9.15 -14.85 8.08
C ALA A 261 9.90 -15.84 9.00
N ASP A 262 10.38 -16.94 8.41
CA ASP A 262 11.09 -18.02 9.10
C ASP A 262 10.32 -18.61 10.30
N TYR A 263 8.99 -18.69 10.13
CA TYR A 263 8.09 -19.17 11.17
C TYR A 263 6.92 -19.99 10.57
N PRO A 264 6.48 -21.06 11.17
CA PRO A 264 6.90 -21.60 12.48
C PRO A 264 8.29 -22.27 12.43
N ILE A 265 8.89 -22.40 13.62
CA ILE A 265 10.20 -23.04 13.78
C ILE A 265 9.97 -24.55 13.95
N ILE A 266 10.43 -25.32 12.97
CA ILE A 266 10.28 -26.78 12.92
C ILE A 266 11.62 -27.51 12.91
N VAL A 267 12.71 -26.78 13.07
CA VAL A 267 14.08 -27.30 13.12
C VAL A 267 14.86 -26.64 14.24
N GLU A 268 15.80 -27.38 14.85
CA GLU A 268 16.68 -26.85 15.89
C GLU A 268 17.92 -26.23 15.26
N GLU A 269 17.97 -24.92 15.19
CA GLU A 269 19.12 -24.15 14.73
C GLU A 269 19.56 -23.14 15.78
N ASN A 270 20.76 -22.58 15.64
CA ASN A 270 21.35 -21.61 16.57
C ASN A 270 21.21 -22.00 18.05
N THR A 271 21.33 -23.31 18.33
CA THR A 271 20.96 -23.93 19.59
C THR A 271 21.64 -23.33 20.81
N ASP A 272 22.94 -22.99 20.68
CA ASP A 272 23.72 -22.45 21.81
C ASP A 272 23.24 -21.03 22.17
N LYS A 273 23.04 -20.18 21.16
CA LYS A 273 22.55 -18.81 21.38
C LYS A 273 21.13 -18.77 21.91
N ILE A 274 20.23 -19.56 21.34
CA ILE A 274 18.85 -19.67 21.79
C ILE A 274 18.78 -20.16 23.24
N LYS A 275 19.60 -21.15 23.60
CA LYS A 275 19.66 -21.66 24.96
C LYS A 275 20.26 -20.67 25.94
N GLU A 276 21.28 -19.90 25.51
CA GLU A 276 21.86 -18.80 26.29
C GLU A 276 20.79 -17.74 26.61
N VAL A 277 20.05 -17.27 25.60
CA VAL A 277 19.11 -16.16 25.74
C VAL A 277 17.80 -16.58 26.40
N TYR A 278 17.24 -17.74 26.03
CA TYR A 278 15.88 -18.16 26.43
C TYR A 278 15.84 -19.34 27.38
N SER A 279 16.97 -19.98 27.70
CA SER A 279 17.06 -21.21 28.54
C SER A 279 16.20 -22.38 28.03
N MET A 280 15.88 -22.41 26.75
CA MET A 280 15.11 -23.47 26.07
C MET A 280 15.60 -23.66 24.64
N ASN A 281 15.05 -24.62 23.92
CA ASN A 281 15.36 -24.82 22.52
C ASN A 281 14.42 -24.01 21.60
N ALA A 282 14.79 -23.87 20.32
CA ALA A 282 14.09 -23.01 19.36
C ALA A 282 12.64 -23.48 19.12
N MET A 283 12.40 -24.79 18.99
CA MET A 283 11.06 -25.33 18.78
C MET A 283 10.15 -25.14 19.99
N SER A 284 10.68 -25.26 21.22
CA SER A 284 9.94 -24.95 22.43
C SER A 284 9.65 -23.46 22.57
N LEU A 285 10.61 -22.59 22.24
CA LEU A 285 10.39 -21.14 22.18
C LEU A 285 9.23 -20.81 21.23
N SER A 286 9.25 -21.39 20.05
CA SER A 286 8.20 -21.22 19.04
C SER A 286 6.83 -21.64 19.58
N ARG A 287 6.72 -22.87 20.06
CA ARG A 287 5.43 -23.44 20.49
C ARG A 287 4.88 -22.85 21.77
N ASP A 288 5.74 -22.69 22.79
CA ASP A 288 5.28 -22.43 24.15
C ASP A 288 5.25 -20.93 24.50
N ILE A 289 6.02 -20.12 23.77
CA ILE A 289 6.17 -18.68 24.05
C ILE A 289 5.65 -17.81 22.90
N THR A 290 6.14 -18.02 21.67
CA THR A 290 5.82 -17.07 20.60
C THR A 290 4.45 -17.32 19.98
N TRP A 291 4.09 -18.58 19.72
CA TRP A 291 2.81 -18.94 19.11
C TRP A 291 1.58 -18.45 19.91
N PRO A 292 1.49 -18.62 21.23
CA PRO A 292 0.37 -18.10 22.01
C PRO A 292 0.18 -16.57 21.88
N VAL A 293 1.25 -15.84 21.67
CA VAL A 293 1.18 -14.37 21.45
C VAL A 293 0.58 -14.09 20.08
N PHE A 294 1.00 -14.78 19.02
CA PHE A 294 0.42 -14.60 17.68
C PHE A 294 -1.06 -14.99 17.64
N VAL A 295 -1.44 -16.09 18.27
CA VAL A 295 -2.87 -16.47 18.41
C VAL A 295 -3.67 -15.40 19.15
N SER A 296 -3.09 -14.81 20.19
CA SER A 296 -3.74 -13.71 20.93
C SER A 296 -3.92 -12.47 20.07
N ILE A 297 -2.91 -12.12 19.25
CA ILE A 297 -2.97 -10.99 18.32
C ILE A 297 -4.00 -11.27 17.23
N ALA A 298 -3.96 -12.45 16.59
CA ALA A 298 -4.91 -12.86 15.57
C ALA A 298 -6.35 -12.71 16.05
N ASN A 299 -6.67 -13.33 17.19
CA ASN A 299 -8.03 -13.28 17.76
C ASN A 299 -8.46 -11.86 18.17
N ARG A 300 -7.53 -11.04 18.69
CA ARG A 300 -7.85 -9.68 19.16
C ARG A 300 -8.20 -8.73 18.03
N TYR A 301 -7.50 -8.85 16.90
CA TYR A 301 -7.63 -7.93 15.77
C TYR A 301 -8.32 -8.55 14.57
N ASN A 302 -8.71 -9.82 14.66
CA ASN A 302 -9.24 -10.62 13.55
C ASN A 302 -8.26 -10.67 12.38
N LEU A 303 -6.96 -10.82 12.68
CA LEU A 303 -5.91 -10.94 11.67
C LEU A 303 -5.78 -12.38 11.20
N LYS A 304 -5.47 -12.54 9.92
CA LYS A 304 -5.00 -13.79 9.34
C LYS A 304 -3.49 -13.73 9.17
N PHE A 305 -2.78 -14.72 9.69
CA PHE A 305 -1.34 -14.82 9.51
C PHE A 305 -0.98 -15.80 8.40
N THR A 306 -0.01 -15.42 7.57
CA THR A 306 0.71 -16.37 6.71
C THR A 306 2.08 -16.60 7.31
N GLY A 307 2.37 -17.82 7.74
CA GLY A 307 3.66 -18.22 8.28
C GLY A 307 4.53 -18.85 7.20
N PHE A 308 5.69 -18.29 6.91
CA PHE A 308 6.64 -18.87 5.97
C PHE A 308 7.65 -19.73 6.74
N THR A 309 7.39 -21.04 6.77
CA THR A 309 8.24 -21.99 7.48
C THR A 309 9.60 -22.14 6.81
N ASN A 310 10.63 -22.18 7.62
CA ASN A 310 11.98 -22.49 7.19
C ASN A 310 12.39 -23.88 7.69
N THR A 311 12.73 -24.78 6.79
CA THR A 311 13.18 -26.15 7.11
C THR A 311 14.64 -26.20 7.49
N GLY A 312 15.38 -25.10 7.31
CA GLY A 312 16.75 -24.88 7.70
C GLY A 312 17.31 -23.62 7.03
N TYR A 313 18.05 -22.85 7.79
CA TYR A 313 18.73 -21.64 7.32
C TYR A 313 20.17 -21.94 6.91
N ASN A 314 20.88 -22.74 7.73
CA ASN A 314 22.27 -23.16 7.45
C ASN A 314 22.31 -24.60 6.97
N TYR A 315 22.54 -24.81 5.67
CA TYR A 315 22.60 -26.12 5.02
C TYR A 315 23.97 -26.83 5.06
N THR A 316 24.96 -26.22 5.69
CA THR A 316 26.28 -26.88 5.90
C THR A 316 26.25 -27.87 7.07
N SER A 317 25.30 -27.72 8.00
CA SER A 317 25.05 -28.63 9.12
C SER A 317 23.58 -29.03 9.16
N VAL A 318 23.21 -29.98 8.31
CA VAL A 318 21.80 -30.36 8.13
C VAL A 318 21.22 -30.99 9.39
N LYS A 319 20.41 -30.29 10.13
CA LYS A 319 19.49 -30.85 11.11
C LYS A 319 18.17 -31.19 10.43
N LYS A 320 17.64 -32.37 10.68
CA LYS A 320 16.36 -32.78 10.10
C LYS A 320 15.21 -32.03 10.78
N PRO A 321 14.31 -31.38 10.00
CA PRO A 321 13.08 -30.81 10.55
C PRO A 321 12.18 -31.86 11.21
N ASP A 322 11.31 -31.45 12.12
CA ASP A 322 10.42 -32.33 12.87
C ASP A 322 8.99 -32.34 12.27
N GLU A 323 8.59 -33.47 11.71
CA GLU A 323 7.26 -33.68 11.11
C GLU A 323 6.11 -33.46 12.09
N SER A 324 6.29 -33.76 13.37
CA SER A 324 5.22 -33.59 14.35
C SER A 324 4.94 -32.12 14.64
N TYR A 325 5.98 -31.28 14.60
CA TYR A 325 5.84 -29.83 14.71
C TYR A 325 5.21 -29.23 13.46
N LEU A 326 5.59 -29.71 12.26
CA LEU A 326 4.96 -29.26 11.02
C LEU A 326 3.45 -29.53 11.06
N LYS A 327 3.03 -30.77 11.36
CA LYS A 327 1.62 -31.15 11.49
C LYS A 327 0.87 -30.33 12.54
N PHE A 328 1.52 -30.13 13.69
CA PHE A 328 0.96 -29.29 14.75
C PHE A 328 0.65 -27.87 14.23
N TYR A 329 1.61 -27.23 13.55
CA TYR A 329 1.42 -25.86 13.08
C TYR A 329 0.45 -25.75 11.90
N LEU A 330 0.41 -26.72 10.98
CA LEU A 330 -0.62 -26.75 9.94
C LEU A 330 -2.03 -26.73 10.56
N GLN A 331 -2.25 -27.50 11.63
CA GLN A 331 -3.53 -27.46 12.35
C GLN A 331 -3.75 -26.12 13.07
N GLN A 332 -2.70 -25.58 13.69
CA GLN A 332 -2.81 -24.34 14.46
C GLN A 332 -3.08 -23.12 13.58
N PHE A 333 -2.46 -23.02 12.41
CA PHE A 333 -2.76 -21.95 11.43
C PHE A 333 -4.21 -22.06 10.93
N LYS A 334 -4.69 -23.27 10.65
CA LYS A 334 -6.09 -23.49 10.28
C LYS A 334 -7.08 -22.99 11.34
N GLU A 335 -6.76 -23.14 12.63
CA GLU A 335 -7.63 -22.71 13.75
C GLU A 335 -7.76 -21.17 13.85
N ILE A 336 -6.84 -20.41 13.24
CA ILE A 336 -6.86 -18.93 13.19
C ILE A 336 -7.14 -18.40 11.80
N ASP A 337 -7.69 -19.20 10.89
CA ASP A 337 -7.91 -18.85 9.47
C ASP A 337 -6.63 -18.35 8.77
N GLY A 338 -5.48 -18.83 9.22
CA GLY A 338 -4.17 -18.53 8.66
C GLY A 338 -3.67 -19.62 7.71
N GLU A 339 -2.52 -19.41 7.10
CA GLU A 339 -1.89 -20.37 6.18
C GLU A 339 -0.39 -20.52 6.42
N MET A 340 0.21 -21.55 5.82
CA MET A 340 1.65 -21.76 5.80
C MET A 340 2.17 -21.72 4.36
N GLY A 341 3.25 -20.96 4.15
CA GLY A 341 4.05 -20.92 2.94
C GLY A 341 5.48 -21.40 3.21
N ILE A 342 6.32 -21.31 2.20
CA ILE A 342 7.72 -21.74 2.24
C ILE A 342 8.64 -20.52 2.32
N SER A 343 9.57 -20.52 3.28
CA SER A 343 10.66 -19.53 3.30
C SER A 343 11.80 -19.99 2.42
N LEU A 344 12.20 -19.11 1.50
CA LEU A 344 13.40 -19.26 0.66
C LEU A 344 14.64 -18.62 1.31
N ASN A 345 14.54 -18.18 2.57
CA ASN A 345 15.65 -17.59 3.30
C ASN A 345 16.71 -18.63 3.63
N THR A 346 17.99 -18.32 3.34
CA THR A 346 19.15 -19.17 3.60
C THR A 346 20.37 -18.30 3.89
N GLU A 347 21.32 -18.81 4.67
CA GLU A 347 22.57 -18.13 4.99
C GLU A 347 23.39 -17.77 3.74
N ASP A 348 23.31 -18.60 2.70
CA ASP A 348 23.99 -18.39 1.42
C ASP A 348 23.04 -18.70 0.25
N ASN A 349 22.62 -17.69 -0.50
CA ASN A 349 21.74 -17.84 -1.65
C ASN A 349 22.29 -18.77 -2.75
N THR A 350 23.59 -19.01 -2.80
CA THR A 350 24.16 -20.02 -3.71
C THR A 350 23.75 -21.45 -3.32
N GLN A 351 23.31 -21.67 -2.08
CA GLN A 351 22.82 -22.94 -1.57
C GLN A 351 21.29 -23.11 -1.72
N LEU A 352 20.59 -22.13 -2.29
CA LEU A 352 19.13 -22.16 -2.37
C LEU A 352 18.58 -23.39 -3.08
N LYS A 353 19.20 -23.84 -4.18
CA LYS A 353 18.82 -25.09 -4.87
C LYS A 353 18.98 -26.34 -3.98
N ASN A 354 20.03 -26.38 -3.17
CA ASN A 354 20.24 -27.48 -2.22
C ASN A 354 19.16 -27.43 -1.12
N LYS A 355 18.86 -26.23 -0.61
CA LYS A 355 17.78 -26.03 0.34
C LYS A 355 16.47 -26.62 -0.19
N ILE A 356 16.04 -26.20 -1.36
CA ILE A 356 14.76 -26.62 -1.94
C ILE A 356 14.71 -28.13 -2.16
N THR A 357 15.83 -28.75 -2.57
CA THR A 357 15.90 -30.22 -2.68
C THR A 357 15.66 -30.92 -1.33
N HIS A 358 16.25 -30.41 -0.26
CA HIS A 358 16.02 -30.95 1.10
C HIS A 358 14.57 -30.69 1.58
N ASP A 359 14.04 -29.50 1.28
CA ASP A 359 12.67 -29.13 1.62
C ASP A 359 11.67 -30.05 0.89
N GLU A 360 11.92 -30.36 -0.38
CA GLU A 360 11.09 -31.27 -1.17
C GLU A 360 11.10 -32.69 -0.58
N GLU A 361 12.28 -33.21 -0.23
CA GLU A 361 12.38 -34.54 0.41
C GLU A 361 11.61 -34.62 1.73
N PHE A 362 11.67 -33.58 2.54
CA PHE A 362 10.96 -33.50 3.81
C PHE A 362 9.45 -33.33 3.62
N LEU A 363 9.02 -32.40 2.75
CA LEU A 363 7.62 -32.04 2.59
C LEU A 363 6.81 -33.06 1.77
N LYS A 364 7.45 -33.85 0.89
CA LYS A 364 6.80 -34.97 0.17
C LYS A 364 6.13 -36.01 1.09
N GLY A 365 6.64 -36.17 2.30
CA GLY A 365 6.07 -37.10 3.29
C GLY A 365 4.73 -36.67 3.88
N GLU A 366 4.34 -35.40 3.71
CA GLU A 366 3.17 -34.79 4.33
C GLU A 366 1.95 -34.60 3.40
N GLY A 367 1.97 -35.20 2.25
CA GLY A 367 0.94 -35.71 1.31
C GLY A 367 -0.03 -34.71 0.72
N ASP A 368 -0.81 -33.93 1.45
CA ASP A 368 -1.99 -33.22 0.91
C ASP A 368 -1.96 -31.69 1.09
N TYR A 369 -0.98 -31.13 1.77
CA TYR A 369 -0.87 -29.69 1.91
C TYR A 369 -0.13 -29.08 0.70
N HIS A 370 -0.74 -28.06 0.07
CA HIS A 370 -0.15 -27.35 -1.07
C HIS A 370 0.33 -25.97 -0.62
N TYR A 371 1.62 -25.72 -0.77
CA TYR A 371 2.22 -24.41 -0.50
C TYR A 371 2.00 -23.50 -1.70
N SER A 372 1.11 -22.54 -1.59
CA SER A 372 0.78 -21.61 -2.68
C SER A 372 1.61 -20.32 -2.66
N ALA A 373 2.31 -20.06 -1.56
CA ALA A 373 3.08 -18.84 -1.36
C ALA A 373 4.50 -19.12 -0.87
N SER A 374 5.46 -18.31 -1.31
CA SER A 374 6.84 -18.31 -0.82
C SER A 374 7.26 -16.92 -0.34
N TYR A 375 8.25 -16.89 0.53
CA TYR A 375 8.90 -15.69 1.03
C TYR A 375 10.39 -15.71 0.71
N ALA A 376 10.91 -14.60 0.20
CA ALA A 376 12.34 -14.37 0.08
C ALA A 376 12.69 -13.03 0.75
N PRO A 377 13.78 -12.91 1.53
CA PRO A 377 14.19 -11.63 2.11
C PRO A 377 14.45 -10.56 1.07
N ASP A 378 15.11 -10.95 -0.02
CA ASP A 378 15.42 -10.13 -1.18
C ASP A 378 15.13 -10.93 -2.46
N LEU A 379 14.77 -10.25 -3.53
CA LEU A 379 14.55 -10.88 -4.84
C LEU A 379 15.81 -10.78 -5.68
N ASP A 380 16.40 -11.93 -6.00
CA ASP A 380 17.56 -12.05 -6.89
C ASP A 380 17.34 -13.12 -7.97
N ASP A 381 18.29 -13.23 -8.90
CA ASP A 381 18.23 -14.21 -10.00
C ASP A 381 18.19 -15.67 -9.49
N ASN A 382 18.74 -15.97 -8.31
CA ASN A 382 18.69 -17.31 -7.72
C ASN A 382 17.26 -17.65 -7.29
N VAL A 383 16.57 -16.71 -6.64
CA VAL A 383 15.17 -16.87 -6.23
C VAL A 383 14.27 -17.07 -7.45
N LEU A 384 14.42 -16.25 -8.49
CA LEU A 384 13.63 -16.39 -9.72
C LEU A 384 13.88 -17.73 -10.42
N SER A 385 15.16 -18.17 -10.50
CA SER A 385 15.49 -19.44 -11.17
C SER A 385 14.89 -20.66 -10.50
N VAL A 386 14.75 -20.68 -9.18
CA VAL A 386 14.17 -21.83 -8.46
C VAL A 386 12.65 -21.85 -8.55
N LEU A 387 11.97 -20.71 -8.69
CA LEU A 387 10.53 -20.66 -8.90
C LEU A 387 10.12 -21.33 -10.22
N ASP A 388 10.95 -21.23 -11.25
CA ASP A 388 10.68 -21.81 -12.58
C ASP A 388 11.00 -23.30 -12.68
N GLU A 389 12.07 -23.75 -12.01
CA GLU A 389 12.68 -25.05 -12.27
C GLU A 389 12.29 -26.15 -11.27
N ASP A 390 11.74 -25.81 -10.10
CA ASP A 390 11.63 -26.75 -9.00
C ASP A 390 10.24 -27.38 -8.84
N ALA A 391 10.22 -28.70 -8.61
CA ALA A 391 8.96 -29.44 -8.48
C ALA A 391 8.17 -29.11 -7.19
N LEU A 392 8.86 -28.72 -6.10
CA LEU A 392 8.22 -28.28 -4.87
C LEU A 392 7.48 -26.96 -5.07
N LEU A 393 8.09 -26.07 -5.84
CA LEU A 393 7.61 -24.70 -6.03
C LEU A 393 6.60 -24.56 -7.18
N LYS A 394 6.33 -25.63 -7.93
CA LYS A 394 5.36 -25.61 -9.06
C LYS A 394 3.95 -25.18 -8.67
N ASP A 395 3.56 -25.37 -7.41
CA ASP A 395 2.27 -24.96 -6.86
C ASP A 395 2.35 -23.58 -6.16
N VAL A 396 3.55 -22.96 -6.10
CA VAL A 396 3.73 -21.59 -5.61
C VAL A 396 3.32 -20.60 -6.70
N HIS A 397 2.37 -19.76 -6.36
CA HIS A 397 1.83 -18.75 -7.28
C HIS A 397 2.04 -17.33 -6.78
N THR A 398 2.59 -17.18 -5.59
CA THR A 398 2.84 -15.89 -4.96
C THR A 398 4.22 -15.85 -4.32
N LEU A 399 4.98 -14.83 -4.64
CA LEU A 399 6.21 -14.48 -3.97
C LEU A 399 6.02 -13.22 -3.12
N VAL A 400 6.31 -13.33 -1.82
CA VAL A 400 6.36 -12.21 -0.89
C VAL A 400 7.81 -11.83 -0.65
N SER A 401 8.17 -10.57 -0.94
CA SER A 401 9.54 -10.07 -0.72
C SER A 401 9.56 -8.55 -0.55
N LYS A 402 10.70 -7.99 -0.20
CA LYS A 402 10.91 -6.55 -0.29
C LYS A 402 10.91 -6.12 -1.74
N ALA A 403 10.17 -5.05 -2.06
CA ALA A 403 10.26 -4.43 -3.36
C ALA A 403 11.58 -3.67 -3.47
N ASP A 404 12.31 -3.89 -4.55
CA ASP A 404 13.41 -3.03 -4.94
C ASP A 404 12.91 -1.87 -5.81
N ASP A 405 13.84 -1.06 -6.29
CA ASP A 405 13.51 0.10 -7.14
C ASP A 405 12.93 -0.27 -8.51
N SER A 406 13.07 -1.51 -8.95
CA SER A 406 12.61 -2.00 -10.26
C SER A 406 11.22 -2.64 -10.22
N LEU A 407 10.75 -3.03 -9.02
CA LEU A 407 9.49 -3.72 -8.82
C LEU A 407 8.39 -2.81 -8.31
N ARG A 408 7.19 -3.05 -8.80
CA ARG A 408 5.96 -2.44 -8.29
C ARG A 408 5.51 -3.16 -7.02
N THR A 409 4.72 -2.46 -6.20
CA THR A 409 4.19 -3.02 -4.94
C THR A 409 3.45 -4.34 -5.14
N VAL A 410 2.67 -4.47 -6.21
CA VAL A 410 2.06 -5.72 -6.66
C VAL A 410 2.24 -5.85 -8.18
N SER A 411 2.68 -7.01 -8.63
CA SER A 411 2.96 -7.26 -10.06
C SER A 411 3.01 -8.76 -10.35
N TYR A 412 3.29 -9.11 -11.60
CA TYR A 412 3.76 -10.45 -11.96
C TYR A 412 5.29 -10.42 -12.03
N VAL A 413 5.95 -11.41 -11.45
CA VAL A 413 7.40 -11.64 -11.59
C VAL A 413 7.69 -12.72 -12.62
N GLU A 414 6.77 -13.70 -12.76
CA GLU A 414 6.75 -14.73 -13.80
C GLU A 414 5.35 -14.81 -14.39
N ASP A 415 5.18 -15.55 -15.48
CA ASP A 415 3.89 -15.66 -16.19
C ASP A 415 2.73 -16.06 -15.26
N THR A 416 3.00 -16.87 -14.25
CA THR A 416 2.00 -17.40 -13.31
C THR A 416 2.22 -17.00 -11.86
N VAL A 417 3.34 -16.35 -11.54
CA VAL A 417 3.72 -15.98 -10.18
C VAL A 417 3.53 -14.49 -9.95
N THR A 418 2.70 -14.12 -8.99
CA THR A 418 2.56 -12.73 -8.56
C THR A 418 3.61 -12.38 -7.52
N PHE A 419 3.98 -11.11 -7.53
CA PHE A 419 4.78 -10.48 -6.50
C PHE A 419 3.88 -9.65 -5.57
N GLN A 420 4.05 -9.86 -4.27
CA GLN A 420 3.39 -9.08 -3.24
C GLN A 420 4.44 -8.44 -2.34
N GLY A 421 4.67 -7.15 -2.55
CA GLY A 421 5.71 -6.38 -1.88
C GLY A 421 5.42 -6.14 -0.40
N ILE A 422 6.43 -6.31 0.45
CA ILE A 422 6.39 -5.91 1.86
C ILE A 422 6.36 -4.39 1.94
N THR A 423 5.32 -3.84 2.54
CA THR A 423 5.13 -2.39 2.70
C THR A 423 5.53 -1.91 4.09
N ASN A 424 5.40 -2.77 5.11
CA ASN A 424 5.66 -2.42 6.50
C ASN A 424 6.50 -3.50 7.20
N ILE A 425 7.28 -3.09 8.21
CA ILE A 425 8.00 -3.99 9.11
C ILE A 425 7.40 -3.80 10.52
N ALA A 426 6.92 -4.87 11.13
CA ALA A 426 6.08 -4.81 12.31
C ALA A 426 6.78 -4.19 13.54
N ASP A 427 8.07 -4.46 13.74
CA ASP A 427 8.87 -3.91 14.84
C ASP A 427 9.42 -2.50 14.58
N GLU A 428 9.14 -1.93 13.40
CA GLU A 428 9.61 -0.62 13.00
C GLU A 428 8.43 0.34 12.81
N TYR A 429 8.55 1.53 13.37
CA TYR A 429 7.58 2.61 13.19
C TYR A 429 8.29 3.95 13.15
N THR A 430 7.94 4.74 12.14
CA THR A 430 8.25 6.18 12.03
C THR A 430 7.08 6.89 11.38
N TYR A 431 7.07 8.20 11.41
CA TYR A 431 6.00 8.99 10.80
C TYR A 431 5.96 8.84 9.27
N SER A 432 7.12 8.74 8.61
CA SER A 432 7.17 8.48 7.17
C SER A 432 6.60 7.11 6.80
N LYS A 433 6.87 6.08 7.60
CA LYS A 433 6.32 4.73 7.38
C LYS A 433 4.80 4.69 7.53
N GLU A 434 4.24 5.41 8.50
CA GLU A 434 2.77 5.54 8.62
C GLU A 434 2.18 6.31 7.43
N LEU A 435 2.80 7.41 7.01
CA LEU A 435 2.36 8.16 5.85
C LEU A 435 2.41 7.31 4.57
N LYS A 436 3.48 6.52 4.38
CA LYS A 436 3.60 5.52 3.31
C LYS A 436 2.45 4.50 3.36
N HIS A 437 2.20 3.92 4.51
CA HIS A 437 1.12 2.94 4.70
C HIS A 437 -0.25 3.53 4.31
N ARG A 438 -0.57 4.73 4.80
CA ARG A 438 -1.81 5.43 4.43
C ARG A 438 -1.89 5.76 2.94
N SER A 439 -0.77 6.16 2.35
CA SER A 439 -0.70 6.41 0.92
C SER A 439 -1.00 5.13 0.11
N MET A 440 -0.41 4.00 0.47
CA MET A 440 -0.66 2.72 -0.19
C MET A 440 -2.11 2.27 -0.05
N LEU A 441 -2.69 2.37 1.14
CA LEU A 441 -4.11 2.08 1.34
C LEU A 441 -5.02 3.00 0.53
N THR A 442 -4.70 4.31 0.46
CA THR A 442 -5.46 5.26 -0.36
C THR A 442 -5.37 4.94 -1.85
N ALA A 443 -4.20 4.52 -2.34
CA ALA A 443 -3.98 4.28 -3.77
C ALA A 443 -4.54 2.95 -4.26
N ILE A 444 -4.23 1.86 -3.57
CA ILE A 444 -4.48 0.50 -4.05
C ILE A 444 -5.14 -0.42 -3.01
N GLY A 445 -5.42 0.05 -1.79
CA GLY A 445 -6.05 -0.76 -0.75
C GLY A 445 -5.25 -2.02 -0.38
N TYR A 446 -3.91 -1.91 -0.35
CA TYR A 446 -3.01 -3.03 -0.12
C TYR A 446 -1.93 -2.70 0.90
N SER A 447 -1.64 -3.68 1.75
CA SER A 447 -0.45 -3.67 2.59
C SER A 447 0.01 -5.09 2.94
N THR A 448 1.32 -5.28 3.10
CA THR A 448 1.92 -6.49 3.68
C THR A 448 2.87 -6.08 4.80
N THR A 449 2.56 -6.52 6.01
CA THR A 449 3.33 -6.24 7.23
C THR A 449 4.16 -7.46 7.60
N LEU A 450 5.47 -7.33 7.53
CA LEU A 450 6.43 -8.38 7.87
C LEU A 450 6.69 -8.41 9.37
N ILE A 451 6.57 -9.57 9.98
CA ILE A 451 7.08 -9.91 11.30
C ILE A 451 8.28 -10.84 11.08
N ASP A 452 9.47 -10.30 11.19
CA ASP A 452 10.72 -11.01 10.89
C ASP A 452 11.17 -11.83 12.11
N MET A 453 10.77 -13.12 12.12
CA MET A 453 11.14 -14.03 13.20
C MET A 453 12.58 -14.55 13.09
N HIS A 454 13.26 -14.30 11.96
CA HIS A 454 14.69 -14.56 11.83
C HIS A 454 15.49 -13.80 12.89
N LYS A 455 15.15 -12.53 13.15
CA LYS A 455 15.77 -11.71 14.21
C LYS A 455 15.72 -12.40 15.58
N VAL A 456 14.60 -13.05 15.91
CA VAL A 456 14.42 -13.75 17.19
C VAL A 456 15.24 -15.04 17.28
N LEU A 457 15.41 -15.73 16.14
CA LEU A 457 16.22 -16.96 16.05
C LEU A 457 17.72 -16.67 16.04
N TYR A 458 18.11 -15.55 15.44
CA TYR A 458 19.51 -15.12 15.29
C TYR A 458 19.68 -13.70 15.86
N PRO A 459 19.45 -13.51 17.19
CA PRO A 459 19.48 -12.17 17.77
C PRO A 459 20.90 -11.60 17.75
N GLU A 460 21.05 -10.43 17.13
CA GLU A 460 22.31 -9.69 17.06
C GLU A 460 22.42 -8.68 18.22
N LYS A 461 21.28 -8.18 18.68
CA LYS A 461 21.14 -7.17 19.74
C LYS A 461 19.97 -7.50 20.67
N THR A 462 19.94 -6.86 21.83
CA THR A 462 18.90 -7.09 22.86
C THR A 462 17.48 -6.77 22.36
N GLU A 463 17.34 -5.85 21.40
CA GLU A 463 16.06 -5.50 20.78
C GLU A 463 15.47 -6.64 19.96
N ASP A 464 16.29 -7.55 19.46
CA ASP A 464 15.88 -8.73 18.68
C ASP A 464 15.40 -9.88 19.58
N GLU A 465 15.74 -9.84 20.88
CA GLU A 465 15.25 -10.83 21.82
C GLU A 465 13.72 -10.75 21.94
N TRP A 466 13.07 -11.91 21.95
CA TRP A 466 11.62 -12.03 21.90
C TRP A 466 10.86 -11.10 22.84
N GLN A 467 11.37 -10.92 24.07
CA GLN A 467 10.68 -10.08 25.05
C GLN A 467 10.59 -8.60 24.61
N ASN A 468 11.61 -8.08 23.96
CA ASN A 468 11.64 -6.69 23.47
C ASN A 468 10.98 -6.60 22.09
N PHE A 469 11.28 -7.55 21.20
CA PHE A 469 10.71 -7.65 19.88
C PHE A 469 9.17 -7.74 19.93
N SER A 470 8.61 -8.68 20.72
CA SER A 470 7.17 -8.87 20.82
C SER A 470 6.41 -7.67 21.38
N LYS A 471 7.04 -6.91 22.30
CA LYS A 471 6.45 -5.66 22.80
C LYS A 471 6.31 -4.60 21.70
N LYS A 472 7.38 -4.42 20.90
CA LYS A 472 7.35 -3.47 19.78
C LYS A 472 6.33 -3.90 18.72
N VAL A 473 6.38 -5.16 18.29
CA VAL A 473 5.43 -5.72 17.32
C VAL A 473 3.99 -5.55 17.78
N SER A 474 3.68 -5.97 19.03
CA SER A 474 2.32 -5.87 19.57
C SER A 474 1.84 -4.42 19.69
N ALA A 475 2.71 -3.51 20.11
CA ALA A 475 2.39 -2.09 20.22
C ALA A 475 2.14 -1.46 18.84
N ASN A 476 3.00 -1.74 17.86
CA ASN A 476 2.88 -1.17 16.52
C ASN A 476 1.66 -1.75 15.76
N ILE A 477 1.40 -3.05 15.88
CA ILE A 477 0.17 -3.65 15.31
C ILE A 477 -1.06 -2.98 15.92
N HIS A 478 -1.10 -2.83 17.26
CA HIS A 478 -2.22 -2.21 17.94
C HIS A 478 -2.46 -0.76 17.52
N THR A 479 -1.38 0.02 17.44
CA THR A 479 -1.49 1.47 17.30
C THR A 479 -1.56 1.91 15.84
N PHE A 480 -0.87 1.20 14.94
CA PHE A 480 -0.65 1.65 13.56
C PHE A 480 -1.14 0.63 12.52
N TRP A 481 -0.57 -0.58 12.48
CA TRP A 481 -0.73 -1.46 11.33
C TRP A 481 -2.09 -2.16 11.24
N ALA A 482 -2.77 -2.41 12.36
CA ALA A 482 -4.12 -2.97 12.39
C ALA A 482 -5.21 -1.92 12.67
N ARG A 483 -4.92 -0.63 12.49
CA ARG A 483 -5.87 0.46 12.75
C ARG A 483 -6.86 0.64 11.61
N ASN A 484 -6.40 0.54 10.38
CA ASN A 484 -7.21 0.75 9.17
C ASN A 484 -7.97 -0.54 8.83
N ARG A 485 -9.17 -0.69 9.40
CA ARG A 485 -10.01 -1.89 9.25
C ARG A 485 -11.01 -1.79 8.10
N GLU A 486 -10.91 -0.74 7.33
CA GLU A 486 -11.72 -0.48 6.15
C GLU A 486 -11.40 -1.46 5.01
N PHE A 487 -10.16 -1.96 4.98
CA PHE A 487 -9.72 -3.03 4.10
C PHE A 487 -9.57 -4.33 4.89
N GLU A 488 -9.83 -5.45 4.23
CA GLU A 488 -9.85 -6.76 4.86
C GLU A 488 -8.45 -7.28 5.20
N PHE A 489 -8.34 -7.97 6.33
CA PHE A 489 -7.17 -8.76 6.67
C PHE A 489 -7.24 -10.12 5.96
N THR A 490 -6.23 -10.43 5.16
CA THR A 490 -6.19 -11.60 4.29
C THR A 490 -4.98 -12.49 4.58
N ALA A 491 -5.12 -13.77 4.32
CA ALA A 491 -3.97 -14.63 4.08
C ALA A 491 -3.38 -14.32 2.69
N VAL A 492 -2.11 -14.66 2.44
CA VAL A 492 -1.42 -14.30 1.19
C VAL A 492 -2.08 -14.94 -0.03
N SER A 493 -2.60 -16.17 0.07
CA SER A 493 -3.33 -16.82 -1.04
C SER A 493 -4.67 -16.15 -1.36
N GLU A 494 -5.39 -15.67 -0.36
CA GLU A 494 -6.60 -14.85 -0.57
C GLU A 494 -6.24 -13.52 -1.24
N SER A 495 -5.18 -12.89 -0.75
CA SER A 495 -4.63 -11.67 -1.34
C SER A 495 -4.19 -11.90 -2.79
N ASP A 496 -3.58 -13.05 -3.11
CA ASP A 496 -3.15 -13.39 -4.48
C ASP A 496 -4.32 -13.39 -5.46
N THR A 497 -5.43 -13.99 -5.09
CA THR A 497 -6.64 -13.98 -5.92
C THR A 497 -7.11 -12.56 -6.23
N ARG A 498 -7.09 -11.69 -5.22
CA ARG A 498 -7.48 -10.27 -5.37
C ARG A 498 -6.46 -9.46 -6.16
N VAL A 499 -5.16 -9.71 -5.96
CA VAL A 499 -4.07 -9.08 -6.71
C VAL A 499 -4.18 -9.44 -8.20
N ARG A 500 -4.42 -10.72 -8.55
CA ARG A 500 -4.61 -11.16 -9.93
C ARG A 500 -5.81 -10.48 -10.57
N GLU A 501 -6.95 -10.45 -9.87
CA GLU A 501 -8.14 -9.77 -10.35
C GLU A 501 -7.85 -8.28 -10.57
N PHE A 502 -7.25 -7.60 -9.57
CA PHE A 502 -6.88 -6.19 -9.66
C PHE A 502 -5.94 -5.89 -10.83
N LEU A 503 -4.90 -6.71 -11.05
CA LEU A 503 -3.93 -6.49 -12.12
C LEU A 503 -4.57 -6.65 -13.52
N ASN A 504 -5.48 -7.62 -13.70
CA ASN A 504 -6.08 -7.94 -14.99
C ASN A 504 -7.38 -7.21 -15.29
N LEU A 505 -7.99 -6.59 -14.29
CA LEU A 505 -9.28 -5.93 -14.36
C LEU A 505 -9.33 -4.84 -15.42
N LYS A 506 -10.45 -4.82 -16.18
CA LYS A 506 -10.87 -3.69 -16.99
C LYS A 506 -12.23 -3.21 -16.50
N TYR A 507 -12.38 -1.92 -16.38
CA TYR A 507 -13.63 -1.34 -15.94
C TYR A 507 -13.90 0.01 -16.63
N SER A 508 -15.15 0.44 -16.56
CA SER A 508 -15.57 1.80 -16.88
C SER A 508 -16.70 2.23 -15.96
N SER A 509 -16.74 3.50 -15.63
CA SER A 509 -17.82 4.08 -14.83
C SER A 509 -18.45 5.27 -15.53
N ILE A 510 -19.77 5.38 -15.44
CA ILE A 510 -20.54 6.50 -15.97
C ILE A 510 -21.55 6.90 -14.90
N ARG A 511 -21.63 8.19 -14.61
CA ARG A 511 -22.65 8.74 -13.74
C ARG A 511 -23.76 9.40 -14.54
N ALA A 512 -25.00 9.06 -14.22
CA ALA A 512 -26.19 9.74 -14.69
C ALA A 512 -27.04 10.12 -13.48
N ASP A 513 -27.22 11.41 -13.24
CA ASP A 513 -27.89 11.95 -12.05
C ASP A 513 -27.29 11.39 -10.74
N ASN A 514 -28.09 10.67 -9.97
CA ASN A 514 -27.70 10.06 -8.70
C ASN A 514 -27.32 8.58 -8.83
N VAL A 515 -27.05 8.05 -10.03
CA VAL A 515 -26.66 6.68 -10.25
C VAL A 515 -25.31 6.60 -10.95
N ILE A 516 -24.37 5.87 -10.36
CA ILE A 516 -23.10 5.50 -10.99
C ILE A 516 -23.29 4.08 -11.51
N THR A 517 -23.10 3.89 -12.83
CA THR A 517 -23.09 2.58 -13.48
C THR A 517 -21.63 2.18 -13.69
N LEU A 518 -21.20 1.14 -12.99
CA LEU A 518 -19.88 0.54 -13.08
C LEU A 518 -19.99 -0.74 -13.92
N LYS A 519 -19.19 -0.84 -14.98
CA LYS A 519 -19.03 -2.05 -15.79
C LYS A 519 -17.67 -2.65 -15.50
N SER A 520 -17.64 -3.95 -15.20
CA SER A 520 -16.43 -4.68 -14.85
C SER A 520 -16.37 -6.00 -15.62
N ASP A 521 -15.19 -6.36 -16.10
CA ASP A 521 -14.91 -7.66 -16.74
C ASP A 521 -14.29 -8.67 -15.76
N CYS A 522 -14.34 -8.39 -14.45
CA CYS A 522 -13.78 -9.26 -13.42
C CYS A 522 -14.27 -10.71 -13.61
N THR A 523 -13.38 -11.65 -13.32
CA THR A 523 -13.70 -13.08 -13.37
C THR A 523 -14.33 -13.52 -12.05
N ASN A 524 -13.79 -13.02 -10.97
CA ASN A 524 -14.30 -13.14 -9.61
C ASN A 524 -14.86 -11.78 -9.18
N ASP A 525 -14.77 -11.51 -7.88
CA ASP A 525 -15.18 -10.25 -7.29
C ASP A 525 -14.08 -9.19 -7.44
N ALA A 526 -14.46 -7.96 -7.72
CA ALA A 526 -13.56 -6.82 -7.79
C ALA A 526 -13.93 -5.76 -6.76
N TYR A 527 -12.94 -5.08 -6.23
CA TYR A 527 -13.11 -4.07 -5.21
C TYR A 527 -12.73 -2.69 -5.76
N TYR A 528 -13.51 -1.69 -5.35
CA TYR A 528 -13.30 -0.30 -5.74
C TYR A 528 -13.47 0.61 -4.53
N VAL A 529 -12.66 1.66 -4.45
CA VAL A 529 -12.94 2.78 -3.56
C VAL A 529 -13.76 3.80 -4.35
N LEU A 530 -14.94 4.11 -3.85
CA LEU A 530 -15.76 5.24 -4.30
C LEU A 530 -15.62 6.37 -3.30
N ARG A 531 -15.23 7.55 -3.77
CA ARG A 531 -15.21 8.78 -2.96
C ARG A 531 -16.18 9.79 -3.52
N THR A 532 -16.96 10.40 -2.63
CA THR A 532 -18.01 11.39 -2.94
C THR A 532 -17.76 12.66 -2.13
N HIS A 533 -18.30 13.78 -2.58
CA HIS A 533 -18.22 15.05 -1.83
C HIS A 533 -19.48 15.27 -0.99
N GLY A 534 -19.72 14.36 -0.02
CA GLY A 534 -20.84 14.44 0.92
C GLY A 534 -22.11 13.72 0.48
N GLU A 535 -22.14 13.12 -0.72
CA GLU A 535 -23.24 12.26 -1.14
C GLU A 535 -23.08 10.86 -0.52
N LYS A 536 -24.17 10.24 -0.09
CA LYS A 536 -24.15 8.91 0.54
C LYS A 536 -24.56 7.83 -0.43
N VAL A 537 -23.84 6.71 -0.40
CA VAL A 537 -24.30 5.47 -1.07
C VAL A 537 -25.50 4.94 -0.28
N VAL A 538 -26.65 4.85 -0.93
CA VAL A 538 -27.91 4.38 -0.32
C VAL A 538 -28.27 2.97 -0.75
N LYS A 539 -27.77 2.51 -1.90
CA LYS A 539 -28.03 1.18 -2.44
C LYS A 539 -26.97 0.81 -3.47
N VAL A 540 -26.64 -0.47 -3.54
CA VAL A 540 -25.85 -1.06 -4.64
C VAL A 540 -26.64 -2.26 -5.20
N GLU A 541 -26.66 -2.39 -6.52
CA GLU A 541 -27.21 -3.56 -7.24
C GLU A 541 -26.11 -4.18 -8.08
N GLY A 542 -25.97 -5.51 -8.06
CA GLY A 542 -24.89 -6.24 -8.70
C GLY A 542 -23.60 -6.26 -7.89
N GLY A 543 -23.73 -6.07 -6.57
CA GLY A 543 -22.64 -6.06 -5.61
C GLY A 543 -23.13 -5.62 -4.25
N ASP A 544 -22.20 -5.24 -3.38
CA ASP A 544 -22.46 -4.65 -2.07
C ASP A 544 -21.48 -3.51 -1.75
N TYR A 545 -21.61 -2.89 -0.58
CA TYR A 545 -20.71 -1.82 -0.15
C TYR A 545 -20.55 -1.79 1.37
N SER A 546 -19.41 -1.28 1.80
CA SER A 546 -19.17 -0.87 3.18
C SER A 546 -18.75 0.60 3.26
N VAL A 547 -19.10 1.24 4.36
CA VAL A 547 -18.70 2.64 4.63
C VAL A 547 -17.29 2.61 5.22
N MET A 548 -16.37 3.35 4.60
CA MET A 548 -15.00 3.52 5.08
C MET A 548 -14.89 4.80 5.93
N GLU A 549 -15.36 5.90 5.37
CA GLU A 549 -15.38 7.23 5.96
C GLU A 549 -16.67 7.97 5.53
N GLU A 550 -16.86 9.20 5.97
CA GLU A 550 -18.07 9.99 5.67
C GLU A 550 -18.34 10.10 4.17
N ASP A 551 -17.29 10.23 3.37
CA ASP A 551 -17.32 10.40 1.90
C ASP A 551 -16.54 9.32 1.13
N ALA A 552 -16.24 8.20 1.77
CA ALA A 552 -15.53 7.08 1.17
C ALA A 552 -16.22 5.73 1.42
N TYR A 553 -16.33 4.93 0.39
CA TYR A 553 -17.03 3.65 0.38
C TYR A 553 -16.17 2.60 -0.32
N LEU A 554 -16.08 1.41 0.26
CA LEU A 554 -15.55 0.23 -0.43
C LEU A 554 -16.73 -0.44 -1.16
N ILE A 555 -16.65 -0.50 -2.47
CA ILE A 555 -17.62 -1.16 -3.33
C ILE A 555 -17.07 -2.53 -3.71
N HIS A 556 -17.82 -3.56 -3.40
CA HIS A 556 -17.58 -4.93 -3.85
C HIS A 556 -18.48 -5.20 -5.05
N ALA A 557 -17.90 -5.33 -6.22
CA ALA A 557 -18.61 -5.47 -7.47
C ALA A 557 -18.48 -6.89 -8.02
N ASN A 558 -19.63 -7.48 -8.39
CA ASN A 558 -19.67 -8.74 -9.11
C ASN A 558 -19.41 -8.52 -10.61
N LYS A 559 -19.18 -9.60 -11.34
CA LYS A 559 -19.00 -9.55 -12.80
C LYS A 559 -20.19 -8.91 -13.50
N GLY A 560 -19.90 -7.99 -14.43
CA GLY A 560 -20.89 -7.37 -15.30
C GLY A 560 -21.19 -5.93 -14.93
N ILE A 561 -22.39 -5.64 -14.51
CA ILE A 561 -22.86 -4.27 -14.23
C ILE A 561 -23.22 -4.15 -12.76
N THR A 562 -22.61 -3.17 -12.10
CA THR A 562 -22.95 -2.73 -10.75
C THR A 562 -23.53 -1.33 -10.80
N MET A 563 -24.70 -1.14 -10.20
CA MET A 563 -25.37 0.17 -10.12
C MET A 563 -25.30 0.69 -8.69
N ILE A 564 -24.70 1.87 -8.52
CA ILE A 564 -24.50 2.51 -7.21
C ILE A 564 -25.42 3.72 -7.15
N TYR A 565 -26.37 3.72 -6.22
CA TYR A 565 -27.34 4.79 -6.02
C TYR A 565 -26.85 5.72 -4.92
N LEU A 566 -26.77 7.00 -5.25
CA LEU A 566 -26.38 8.06 -4.34
C LEU A 566 -27.64 8.79 -3.83
N GLY A 567 -27.60 9.20 -2.57
CA GLY A 567 -28.64 10.01 -1.94
C GLY A 567 -28.04 11.28 -1.33
N ASP A 568 -28.92 12.25 -1.00
CA ASP A 568 -28.51 13.47 -0.31
C ASP A 568 -27.95 13.11 1.08
N SER A 569 -26.87 13.76 1.49
CA SER A 569 -26.45 13.76 2.89
C SER A 569 -27.57 14.38 3.73
N GLU A 570 -28.01 13.72 4.80
CA GLU A 570 -28.92 14.35 5.77
C GLU A 570 -28.21 15.56 6.38
N GLY A 571 -28.58 16.76 5.93
CA GLY A 571 -27.99 18.00 6.40
C GLY A 571 -27.66 19.04 5.34
N VAL A 572 -27.67 18.71 4.06
CA VAL A 572 -27.64 19.72 3.02
C VAL A 572 -29.03 20.33 2.94
N PHE A 573 -29.17 21.56 3.43
CA PHE A 573 -30.37 22.36 3.25
C PHE A 573 -30.73 22.38 1.76
N LYS A 574 -31.81 21.69 1.38
CA LYS A 574 -32.43 21.89 0.09
C LYS A 574 -32.89 23.37 0.07
N TYR A 575 -32.17 24.18 -0.68
CA TYR A 575 -32.76 25.42 -1.20
C TYR A 575 -33.80 25.04 -2.27
N ASP A 576 -34.87 24.40 -1.84
CA ASP A 576 -36.06 24.25 -2.64
C ASP A 576 -36.82 25.57 -2.57
N GLY A 577 -36.72 26.32 -3.63
CA GLY A 577 -37.73 27.28 -4.00
C GLY A 577 -37.60 28.69 -3.45
N LEU A 578 -36.79 29.49 -4.08
CA LEU A 578 -37.07 30.91 -4.26
C LEU A 578 -36.45 31.41 -5.58
N LEU A 579 -36.99 30.91 -6.67
CA LEU A 579 -37.04 31.61 -7.96
C LEU A 579 -38.38 31.28 -8.59
N LYS A 580 -39.40 32.04 -8.19
CA LYS A 580 -40.55 32.36 -9.02
C LYS A 580 -40.38 33.76 -9.55
#